data_9a4759bc56d9e7552465c37a7f72ab31
#
_entry.id   9a4759bc56d9e7552465c37a7f72ab31
#
_cell.length_a   1.000
_cell.length_b   1.000
_cell.length_c   1.000
_cell.angle_alpha   90.00
_cell.angle_beta   90.00
_cell.angle_gamma   90.00
#
_symmetry.space_group_name_H-M   'P 1'
#
loop_
_entity.id
_entity.type
_entity.pdbx_description
1 polymer ?
#
loop_
_entity_poly.entity_id
_entity_poly.type
_entity_poly.pdbx_seq_one_letter_code
_entity_poly.pdbx_strand_id
1 'polypeptide(L)'
;MQDGAAECPLCHTPVILSGRQESEQRTLYPDRLPEEERHGRTLLVWLLTMVMLGVALACLILCLHKYHEVSWSGYVMMSLALAWVWVLLPLLFPRFRPMIFLPIDFTCLAAFLLYVCVKNGENWFLSFAFPVTAIVAVLTLLGVALFRYIRQGRLRLLGLYLIIIGASFMLIEFFEHITFGTGMFDWSLYCVIAFGAIGLFLFVATLIPPLHAHLRKVFFF
;
A
#
# COMPACT_ATOMS: atom_id res chain seq x y z
N MET A 1 -20.29 4.70 -39.23
CA MET A 1 -21.35 5.23 -40.13
C MET A 1 -21.57 6.70 -39.76
N GLN A 2 -21.63 7.61 -40.75
CA GLN A 2 -21.91 8.99 -40.45
C GLN A 2 -23.36 9.12 -40.00
N ASP A 3 -23.60 9.72 -38.85
CA ASP A 3 -24.93 9.96 -38.33
C ASP A 3 -25.69 10.91 -39.27
N GLY A 4 -26.78 10.39 -39.92
CA GLY A 4 -27.63 11.18 -40.79
C GLY A 4 -27.66 10.72 -42.25
N ALA A 5 -26.97 9.65 -42.64
CA ALA A 5 -27.07 9.15 -44.01
C ALA A 5 -28.44 8.48 -44.24
N ALA A 6 -29.26 9.00 -45.17
CA ALA A 6 -30.55 8.45 -45.54
C ALA A 6 -30.43 7.14 -46.32
N GLU A 7 -29.32 6.87 -46.96
CA GLU A 7 -29.03 5.66 -47.76
C GLU A 7 -27.61 5.14 -47.47
N CYS A 8 -27.45 3.84 -47.56
CA CYS A 8 -26.16 3.17 -47.43
C CYS A 8 -25.27 3.52 -48.64
N PRO A 9 -24.06 4.10 -48.47
CA PRO A 9 -23.19 4.49 -49.58
C PRO A 9 -22.64 3.32 -50.43
N LEU A 10 -22.76 2.07 -49.94
CA LEU A 10 -22.26 0.88 -50.62
C LEU A 10 -23.33 0.11 -51.41
N CYS A 11 -24.58 0.05 -50.93
CA CYS A 11 -25.64 -0.77 -51.54
C CYS A 11 -26.92 0.05 -51.85
N HIS A 12 -26.93 1.33 -51.61
CA HIS A 12 -28.04 2.28 -51.84
C HIS A 12 -29.40 1.84 -51.23
N THR A 13 -29.34 0.98 -50.23
CA THR A 13 -30.53 0.57 -49.49
C THR A 13 -31.00 1.71 -48.58
N PRO A 14 -32.26 2.15 -48.62
CA PRO A 14 -32.76 3.21 -47.75
C PRO A 14 -32.70 2.74 -46.31
N VAL A 15 -32.04 3.52 -45.43
CA VAL A 15 -32.02 3.28 -44.00
C VAL A 15 -33.36 3.75 -43.45
N ILE A 16 -34.30 2.84 -43.26
CA ILE A 16 -35.56 3.11 -42.58
C ILE A 16 -35.21 3.38 -41.12
N LEU A 17 -35.15 4.63 -40.73
CA LEU A 17 -35.13 5.05 -39.33
C LEU A 17 -36.56 4.75 -38.76
N SER A 18 -36.92 3.50 -38.69
CA SER A 18 -38.07 3.08 -37.88
C SER A 18 -37.73 3.48 -36.45
N GLY A 19 -38.55 4.39 -35.96
CA GLY A 19 -38.47 5.11 -34.69
C GLY A 19 -37.45 4.53 -33.73
N ARG A 20 -36.45 5.36 -33.41
CA ARG A 20 -35.53 5.13 -32.31
C ARG A 20 -36.37 4.93 -31.06
N GLN A 21 -36.94 3.71 -30.90
CA GLN A 21 -37.14 3.22 -29.55
C GLN A 21 -35.73 3.28 -28.99
N GLU A 22 -35.51 4.17 -28.05
CA GLU A 22 -34.50 4.01 -27.05
C GLU A 22 -34.76 2.62 -26.47
N SER A 23 -34.28 1.58 -27.18
CA SER A 23 -33.99 0.34 -26.52
C SER A 23 -33.03 0.80 -25.44
N GLU A 24 -33.53 0.93 -24.20
CA GLU A 24 -32.68 0.75 -23.04
C GLU A 24 -31.71 -0.34 -23.45
N GLN A 25 -30.51 0.07 -23.88
CA GLN A 25 -29.39 -0.83 -23.99
C GLN A 25 -29.23 -1.31 -22.55
N ARG A 26 -29.95 -2.38 -22.22
CA ARG A 26 -29.56 -3.24 -21.13
C ARG A 26 -28.13 -3.62 -21.47
N THR A 27 -27.21 -2.83 -20.92
CA THR A 27 -25.80 -3.16 -20.93
C THR A 27 -25.75 -4.58 -20.39
N LEU A 28 -25.34 -5.55 -21.23
CA LEU A 28 -25.24 -6.97 -20.87
C LEU A 28 -24.38 -7.19 -19.61
N TYR A 29 -23.64 -6.16 -19.22
CA TYR A 29 -22.84 -6.09 -18.02
C TYR A 29 -23.27 -4.84 -17.24
N PRO A 30 -23.80 -4.97 -16.02
CA PRO A 30 -24.08 -3.82 -15.16
C PRO A 30 -22.76 -3.09 -14.90
N ASP A 31 -22.72 -1.80 -15.23
CA ASP A 31 -21.58 -0.89 -14.98
C ASP A 31 -21.24 -0.75 -13.48
N ARG A 32 -22.06 -1.30 -12.62
CA ARG A 32 -21.91 -1.30 -11.17
C ARG A 32 -21.99 -2.71 -10.64
N LEU A 33 -21.04 -3.07 -9.80
CA LEU A 33 -21.12 -4.28 -8.99
C LEU A 33 -22.48 -4.33 -8.27
N PRO A 34 -23.17 -5.47 -8.27
CA PRO A 34 -24.44 -5.61 -7.58
C PRO A 34 -24.33 -5.11 -6.13
N GLU A 35 -25.37 -4.48 -5.62
CA GLU A 35 -25.41 -3.99 -4.22
C GLU A 35 -25.16 -5.11 -3.21
N GLU A 36 -25.43 -6.36 -3.57
CA GLU A 36 -25.15 -7.56 -2.77
C GLU A 36 -23.67 -7.71 -2.36
N GLU A 37 -22.72 -7.44 -3.26
CA GLU A 37 -21.28 -7.52 -2.92
C GLU A 37 -20.88 -6.45 -1.90
N ARG A 38 -21.54 -5.31 -1.93
CA ARG A 38 -21.32 -4.24 -0.98
C ARG A 38 -21.82 -4.60 0.42
N HIS A 39 -22.98 -5.22 0.51
CA HIS A 39 -23.56 -5.69 1.77
C HIS A 39 -22.72 -6.81 2.39
N GLY A 40 -22.27 -7.78 1.60
CA GLY A 40 -21.42 -8.87 2.06
C GLY A 40 -20.10 -8.38 2.66
N ARG A 41 -19.44 -7.40 1.99
CA ARG A 41 -18.19 -6.82 2.49
C ARG A 41 -18.37 -6.05 3.79
N THR A 42 -19.42 -5.25 3.89
CA THR A 42 -19.72 -4.49 5.12
C THR A 42 -20.05 -5.43 6.27
N LEU A 43 -20.82 -6.48 6.02
CA LEU A 43 -21.15 -7.50 7.02
C LEU A 43 -19.90 -8.22 7.52
N LEU A 44 -18.98 -8.59 6.62
CA LEU A 44 -17.69 -9.19 6.97
C LEU A 44 -16.86 -8.27 7.88
N VAL A 45 -16.79 -6.98 7.57
CA VAL A 45 -16.06 -6.01 8.40
C VAL A 45 -16.68 -5.92 9.79
N TRP A 46 -18.01 -5.85 9.89
CA TRP A 46 -18.71 -5.83 11.17
C TRP A 46 -18.45 -7.08 11.99
N LEU A 47 -18.51 -8.26 11.35
CA LEU A 47 -18.27 -9.54 12.00
C LEU A 47 -16.84 -9.63 12.53
N LEU A 48 -15.84 -9.28 11.72
CA LEU A 48 -14.44 -9.25 12.15
C LEU A 48 -14.22 -8.22 13.27
N THR A 49 -14.84 -7.05 13.21
CA THR A 49 -14.75 -6.04 14.27
C THR A 49 -15.31 -6.58 15.59
N MET A 50 -16.45 -7.28 15.56
CA MET A 50 -17.03 -7.90 16.76
C MET A 50 -16.12 -8.97 17.36
N VAL A 51 -15.50 -9.81 16.52
CA VAL A 51 -14.52 -10.81 16.97
C VAL A 51 -13.30 -10.14 17.60
N MET A 52 -12.71 -9.12 16.97
CA MET A 52 -11.57 -8.40 17.52
C MET A 52 -11.90 -7.71 18.83
N LEU A 53 -13.10 -7.10 18.95
CA LEU A 53 -13.58 -6.50 20.18
C LEU A 53 -13.77 -7.55 21.29
N GLY A 54 -14.32 -8.72 20.95
CA GLY A 54 -14.49 -9.84 21.89
C GLY A 54 -13.13 -10.33 22.44
N VAL A 55 -12.13 -10.49 21.57
CA VAL A 55 -10.77 -10.85 21.97
C VAL A 55 -10.15 -9.78 22.87
N ALA A 56 -10.28 -8.50 22.51
CA ALA A 56 -9.77 -7.38 23.31
C ALA A 56 -10.37 -7.36 24.71
N LEU A 57 -11.71 -7.50 24.81
CA LEU A 57 -12.42 -7.54 26.08
C LEU A 57 -12.03 -8.77 26.92
N ALA A 58 -11.93 -9.94 26.32
CA ALA A 58 -11.51 -11.16 27.00
C ALA A 58 -10.09 -11.01 27.59
N CYS A 59 -9.13 -10.49 26.80
CA CYS A 59 -7.77 -10.23 27.26
C CYS A 59 -7.74 -9.19 28.39
N LEU A 60 -8.57 -8.14 28.31
CA LEU A 60 -8.66 -7.12 29.34
C LEU A 60 -9.21 -7.70 30.65
N ILE A 61 -10.32 -8.46 30.59
CA ILE A 61 -10.94 -9.09 31.77
C ILE A 61 -9.96 -10.07 32.43
N LEU A 62 -9.32 -10.94 31.66
CA LEU A 62 -8.32 -11.88 32.17
C LEU A 62 -7.14 -11.18 32.84
N CYS A 63 -6.66 -10.08 32.23
CA CYS A 63 -5.56 -9.29 32.76
C CYS A 63 -5.93 -8.63 34.09
N LEU A 64 -7.09 -7.99 34.16
CA LEU A 64 -7.60 -7.35 35.37
C LEU A 64 -7.89 -8.36 36.48
N HIS A 65 -8.45 -9.54 36.13
CA HIS A 65 -8.74 -10.58 37.12
C HIS A 65 -7.48 -11.18 37.73
N LYS A 66 -6.43 -11.39 36.93
CA LYS A 66 -5.19 -12.04 37.36
C LYS A 66 -4.14 -11.11 37.95
N TYR A 67 -4.00 -9.89 37.40
CA TYR A 67 -2.92 -8.97 37.72
C TYR A 67 -3.39 -7.68 38.40
N HIS A 68 -4.72 -7.41 38.45
CA HIS A 68 -5.33 -6.17 38.94
C HIS A 68 -4.84 -4.88 38.24
N GLU A 69 -4.05 -5.01 37.18
CA GLU A 69 -3.49 -3.90 36.41
C GLU A 69 -3.53 -4.21 34.92
N VAL A 70 -3.55 -3.15 34.10
CA VAL A 70 -3.45 -3.26 32.63
C VAL A 70 -1.96 -3.40 32.25
N SER A 71 -1.42 -4.62 32.37
CA SER A 71 -0.02 -4.88 32.03
C SER A 71 0.17 -5.28 30.56
N TRP A 72 -0.04 -6.54 30.22
CA TRP A 72 0.15 -7.05 28.86
C TRP A 72 -1.06 -6.84 27.95
N SER A 73 -2.28 -6.73 28.50
CA SER A 73 -3.51 -6.52 27.70
C SER A 73 -3.47 -5.22 26.89
N GLY A 74 -2.78 -4.19 27.39
CA GLY A 74 -2.59 -2.94 26.67
C GLY A 74 -1.87 -3.12 25.32
N TYR A 75 -0.85 -3.98 25.26
CA TYR A 75 -0.17 -4.29 23.99
C TYR A 75 -1.11 -5.01 23.02
N VAL A 76 -1.91 -5.95 23.52
CA VAL A 76 -2.90 -6.66 22.68
C VAL A 76 -3.95 -5.71 22.14
N MET A 77 -4.49 -4.83 22.98
CA MET A 77 -5.50 -3.86 22.56
C MET A 77 -4.96 -2.90 21.49
N MET A 78 -3.76 -2.36 21.69
CA MET A 78 -3.12 -1.45 20.73
C MET A 78 -2.75 -2.16 19.42
N SER A 79 -2.29 -3.42 19.48
CA SER A 79 -2.00 -4.20 18.27
C SER A 79 -3.26 -4.57 17.49
N LEU A 80 -4.37 -4.90 18.18
CA LEU A 80 -5.66 -5.13 17.54
C LEU A 80 -6.22 -3.85 16.90
N ALA A 81 -6.07 -2.70 17.56
CA ALA A 81 -6.47 -1.41 16.99
C ALA A 81 -5.65 -1.08 15.73
N LEU A 82 -4.33 -1.34 15.75
CA LEU A 82 -3.46 -1.17 14.59
C LEU A 82 -3.87 -2.11 13.44
N ALA A 83 -4.12 -3.37 13.73
CA ALA A 83 -4.58 -4.35 12.75
C ALA A 83 -5.96 -3.96 12.16
N TRP A 84 -6.85 -3.40 12.97
CA TRP A 84 -8.13 -2.89 12.52
C TRP A 84 -7.95 -1.75 11.50
N VAL A 85 -7.09 -0.78 11.79
CA VAL A 85 -6.80 0.34 10.88
C VAL A 85 -6.18 -0.18 9.58
N TRP A 86 -5.21 -1.10 9.65
CA TRP A 86 -4.50 -1.57 8.47
C TRP A 86 -5.34 -2.45 7.54
N VAL A 87 -6.21 -3.29 8.11
CA VAL A 87 -6.95 -4.31 7.35
C VAL A 87 -8.40 -3.90 7.12
N LEU A 88 -9.10 -3.48 8.17
CA LEU A 88 -10.55 -3.27 8.10
C LEU A 88 -10.90 -1.86 7.60
N LEU A 89 -10.12 -0.85 7.96
CA LEU A 89 -10.38 0.51 7.51
C LEU A 89 -10.39 0.65 5.97
N PRO A 90 -9.42 0.11 5.21
CA PRO A 90 -9.46 0.16 3.75
C PRO A 90 -10.65 -0.57 3.13
N LEU A 91 -11.13 -1.65 3.78
CA LEU A 91 -12.28 -2.42 3.30
C LEU A 91 -13.60 -1.64 3.41
N LEU A 92 -13.70 -0.67 4.30
CA LEU A 92 -14.90 0.18 4.44
C LEU A 92 -15.06 1.15 3.27
N PHE A 93 -13.97 1.53 2.60
CA PHE A 93 -14.01 2.51 1.52
C PHE A 93 -14.12 1.83 0.14
N PRO A 94 -15.08 2.25 -0.70
CA PRO A 94 -15.28 1.66 -2.03
C PRO A 94 -14.14 1.98 -3.00
N ARG A 95 -13.42 3.10 -2.76
CA ARG A 95 -12.27 3.53 -3.56
C ARG A 95 -11.04 3.63 -2.67
N PHE A 96 -10.20 2.62 -2.73
CA PHE A 96 -8.92 2.63 -2.03
C PHE A 96 -7.97 3.68 -2.63
N ARG A 97 -7.58 4.67 -1.81
CA ARG A 97 -6.60 5.71 -2.17
C ARG A 97 -5.34 5.54 -1.32
N PRO A 98 -4.34 4.80 -1.80
CA PRO A 98 -3.16 4.46 -0.98
C PRO A 98 -2.39 5.69 -0.48
N MET A 99 -2.41 6.80 -1.24
CA MET A 99 -1.78 8.07 -0.82
C MET A 99 -2.37 8.69 0.45
N ILE A 100 -3.60 8.32 0.83
CA ILE A 100 -4.26 8.81 2.04
C ILE A 100 -4.13 7.77 3.16
N PHE A 101 -4.30 6.49 2.84
CA PHE A 101 -4.28 5.43 3.84
C PHE A 101 -2.87 5.14 4.38
N LEU A 102 -1.84 5.15 3.52
CA LEU A 102 -0.47 4.90 3.95
C LEU A 102 0.04 5.87 5.04
N PRO A 103 -0.13 7.21 4.92
CA PRO A 103 0.25 8.11 6.02
C PRO A 103 -0.49 7.82 7.33
N ILE A 104 -1.78 7.45 7.25
CA ILE A 104 -2.58 7.08 8.42
C ILE A 104 -2.01 5.82 9.06
N ASP A 105 -1.71 4.79 8.26
CA ASP A 105 -1.15 3.52 8.70
C ASP A 105 0.19 3.71 9.41
N PHE A 106 1.10 4.51 8.85
CA PHE A 106 2.39 4.81 9.45
C PHE A 106 2.28 5.69 10.71
N THR A 107 1.30 6.60 10.75
CA THR A 107 1.02 7.39 11.96
C THR A 107 0.51 6.49 13.09
N CYS A 108 -0.40 5.56 12.79
CA CYS A 108 -0.88 4.58 13.77
C CYS A 108 0.25 3.64 14.24
N LEU A 109 1.14 3.22 13.33
CA LEU A 109 2.32 2.44 13.68
C LEU A 109 3.25 3.22 14.62
N ALA A 110 3.54 4.49 14.32
CA ALA A 110 4.34 5.35 15.18
C ALA A 110 3.70 5.53 16.56
N ALA A 111 2.39 5.72 16.62
CA ALA A 111 1.65 5.80 17.88
C ALA A 111 1.75 4.50 18.70
N PHE A 112 1.66 3.34 18.05
CA PHE A 112 1.86 2.05 18.70
C PHE A 112 3.28 1.90 19.27
N LEU A 113 4.31 2.24 18.48
CA LEU A 113 5.70 2.18 18.93
C LEU A 113 5.99 3.16 20.09
N LEU A 114 5.36 4.34 20.06
CA LEU A 114 5.43 5.29 21.17
C LEU A 114 4.81 4.70 22.44
N TYR A 115 3.64 4.05 22.32
CA TYR A 115 2.99 3.37 23.45
C TYR A 115 3.91 2.30 24.06
N VAL A 116 4.53 1.47 23.21
CA VAL A 116 5.48 0.42 23.66
C VAL A 116 6.68 1.03 24.38
N CYS A 117 7.26 2.10 23.82
CA CYS A 117 8.40 2.79 24.41
C CYS A 117 8.07 3.38 25.79
N VAL A 118 6.94 4.07 25.92
CA VAL A 118 6.48 4.67 27.18
C VAL A 118 6.19 3.61 28.24
N LYS A 119 5.54 2.49 27.83
CA LYS A 119 5.23 1.38 28.76
C LYS A 119 6.48 0.67 29.30
N ASN A 120 7.53 0.55 28.49
CA ASN A 120 8.79 -0.04 28.89
C ASN A 120 9.71 0.92 29.66
N GLY A 121 9.36 2.21 29.73
CA GLY A 121 10.19 3.23 30.38
C GLY A 121 11.49 3.56 29.62
N GLU A 122 11.53 3.26 28.34
CA GLU A 122 12.67 3.47 27.46
C GLU A 122 12.52 4.74 26.63
N ASN A 123 13.61 5.25 26.04
CA ASN A 123 13.62 6.52 25.28
C ASN A 123 14.05 6.34 23.81
N TRP A 124 13.99 5.11 23.27
CA TRP A 124 14.44 4.83 21.91
C TRP A 124 13.46 5.31 20.82
N PHE A 125 12.26 5.75 21.17
CA PHE A 125 11.24 6.16 20.19
C PHE A 125 11.73 7.30 19.29
N LEU A 126 12.22 8.41 19.87
CA LEU A 126 12.64 9.59 19.10
C LEU A 126 13.98 9.37 18.38
N SER A 127 14.87 8.58 18.95
CA SER A 127 16.20 8.33 18.39
C SER A 127 16.22 7.26 17.31
N PHE A 128 15.31 6.28 17.38
CA PHE A 128 15.30 5.14 16.45
C PHE A 128 13.95 4.94 15.76
N ALA A 129 12.88 4.67 16.52
CA ALA A 129 11.61 4.22 15.94
C ALA A 129 10.97 5.27 15.03
N PHE A 130 10.93 6.52 15.46
CA PHE A 130 10.32 7.60 14.68
C PHE A 130 11.06 7.88 13.36
N PRO A 131 12.41 8.09 13.33
CA PRO A 131 13.11 8.29 12.07
C PRO A 131 13.04 7.09 11.15
N VAL A 132 13.14 5.85 11.67
CA VAL A 132 13.03 4.64 10.86
C VAL A 132 11.63 4.50 10.24
N THR A 133 10.56 4.69 11.03
CA THR A 133 9.20 4.65 10.49
C THR A 133 8.96 5.75 9.46
N ALA A 134 9.52 6.94 9.66
CA ALA A 134 9.43 8.04 8.70
C ALA A 134 10.15 7.70 7.37
N ILE A 135 11.35 7.13 7.42
CA ILE A 135 12.09 6.68 6.23
C ILE A 135 11.26 5.64 5.47
N VAL A 136 10.76 4.61 6.16
CA VAL A 136 9.97 3.55 5.53
C VAL A 136 8.66 4.09 4.95
N ALA A 137 8.00 5.02 5.64
CA ALA A 137 6.79 5.68 5.15
C ALA A 137 7.06 6.46 3.85
N VAL A 138 8.12 7.26 3.82
CA VAL A 138 8.50 8.05 2.63
C VAL A 138 8.86 7.12 1.47
N LEU A 139 9.65 6.07 1.70
CA LEU A 139 9.98 5.09 0.68
C LEU A 139 8.73 4.40 0.13
N THR A 140 7.83 3.95 1.00
CA THR A 140 6.60 3.29 0.56
C THR A 140 5.71 4.23 -0.25
N LEU A 141 5.53 5.47 0.19
CA LEU A 141 4.78 6.49 -0.54
C LEU A 141 5.43 6.81 -1.89
N LEU A 142 6.76 6.94 -1.93
CA LEU A 142 7.52 7.16 -3.16
C LEU A 142 7.32 5.98 -4.13
N GLY A 143 7.41 4.74 -3.64
CA GLY A 143 7.17 3.53 -4.43
C GLY A 143 5.77 3.51 -5.03
N VAL A 144 4.73 3.74 -4.20
CA VAL A 144 3.34 3.79 -4.68
C VAL A 144 3.14 4.92 -5.69
N ALA A 145 3.72 6.11 -5.45
CA ALA A 145 3.67 7.23 -6.39
C ALA A 145 4.28 6.86 -7.73
N LEU A 146 5.45 6.22 -7.70
CA LEU A 146 6.21 5.81 -8.87
C LEU A 146 5.40 4.84 -9.75
N PHE A 147 4.86 3.77 -9.15
CA PHE A 147 4.06 2.78 -9.87
C PHE A 147 2.70 3.28 -10.34
N ARG A 148 2.09 4.24 -9.63
CA ARG A 148 0.75 4.73 -9.95
C ARG A 148 0.72 5.87 -10.94
N TYR A 149 1.64 6.83 -10.82
CA TYR A 149 1.60 8.07 -11.60
C TYR A 149 2.51 8.05 -12.83
N ILE A 150 3.60 7.28 -12.80
CA ILE A 150 4.57 7.29 -13.88
C ILE A 150 4.37 6.06 -14.76
N ARG A 151 3.94 6.29 -16.00
CA ARG A 151 3.73 5.23 -16.99
C ARG A 151 4.92 5.05 -17.94
N GLN A 152 5.68 6.12 -18.21
CA GLN A 152 6.82 6.08 -19.11
C GLN A 152 8.13 6.02 -18.32
N GLY A 153 9.07 5.18 -18.76
CA GLY A 153 10.39 5.05 -18.12
C GLY A 153 10.39 4.35 -16.75
N ARG A 154 9.41 3.52 -16.46
CA ARG A 154 9.28 2.81 -15.19
C ARG A 154 10.53 2.02 -14.78
N LEU A 155 11.18 1.35 -15.72
CA LEU A 155 12.42 0.59 -15.47
C LEU A 155 13.56 1.48 -14.96
N ARG A 156 13.74 2.65 -15.60
CA ARG A 156 14.77 3.61 -15.18
C ARG A 156 14.50 4.14 -13.77
N LEU A 157 13.26 4.48 -13.50
CA LEU A 157 12.84 4.98 -12.18
C LEU A 157 12.90 3.88 -11.13
N LEU A 158 12.57 2.64 -11.49
CA LEU A 158 12.71 1.49 -10.59
C LEU A 158 14.18 1.28 -10.21
N GLY A 159 15.12 1.38 -11.17
CA GLY A 159 16.55 1.33 -10.88
C GLY A 159 16.99 2.40 -9.89
N LEU A 160 16.58 3.66 -10.10
CA LEU A 160 16.87 4.76 -9.18
C LEU A 160 16.23 4.53 -7.80
N TYR A 161 15.00 4.05 -7.76
CA TYR A 161 14.29 3.76 -6.51
C TYR A 161 14.98 2.66 -5.69
N LEU A 162 15.50 1.61 -6.33
CA LEU A 162 16.29 0.59 -5.66
C LEU A 162 17.58 1.14 -5.05
N ILE A 163 18.27 2.05 -5.75
CA ILE A 163 19.46 2.71 -5.21
C ILE A 163 19.08 3.53 -3.96
N ILE A 164 17.96 4.25 -3.99
CA ILE A 164 17.46 5.02 -2.83
C ILE A 164 17.14 4.09 -1.66
N ILE A 165 16.49 2.94 -1.91
CA ILE A 165 16.23 1.92 -0.88
C ILE A 165 17.56 1.44 -0.29
N GLY A 166 18.54 1.09 -1.11
CA GLY A 166 19.86 0.68 -0.65
C GLY A 166 20.50 1.72 0.27
N ALA A 167 20.51 2.98 -0.16
CA ALA A 167 21.04 4.08 0.66
C ALA A 167 20.29 4.30 1.97
N SER A 168 18.99 4.06 1.99
CA SER A 168 18.19 4.21 3.22
C SER A 168 18.50 3.19 4.30
N PHE A 169 18.97 1.99 3.94
CA PHE A 169 19.44 1.00 4.93
C PHE A 169 20.65 1.53 5.74
N MET A 170 21.50 2.31 5.10
CA MET A 170 22.63 2.96 5.79
C MET A 170 22.16 3.97 6.83
N LEU A 171 21.10 4.72 6.53
CA LEU A 171 20.49 5.64 7.49
C LEU A 171 19.84 4.89 8.66
N ILE A 172 19.18 3.76 8.39
CA ILE A 172 18.55 2.94 9.43
C ILE A 172 19.61 2.39 10.38
N GLU A 173 20.72 1.84 9.88
CA GLU A 173 21.82 1.34 10.70
C GLU A 173 22.49 2.48 11.49
N PHE A 174 22.60 3.67 10.92
CA PHE A 174 23.11 4.85 11.62
C PHE A 174 22.24 5.21 12.84
N PHE A 175 20.91 5.19 12.71
CA PHE A 175 20.00 5.41 13.84
C PHE A 175 20.06 4.27 14.87
N GLU A 176 20.26 3.05 14.42
CA GLU A 176 20.47 1.87 15.27
C GLU A 176 21.77 2.03 16.09
N HIS A 177 22.88 2.40 15.43
CA HIS A 177 24.15 2.67 16.06
C HIS A 177 24.07 3.75 17.15
N ILE A 178 23.44 4.89 16.85
CA ILE A 178 23.29 5.99 17.81
C ILE A 178 22.47 5.57 19.02
N THR A 179 21.44 4.72 18.82
CA THR A 179 20.49 4.40 19.88
C THR A 179 20.96 3.23 20.74
N PHE A 180 21.52 2.20 20.12
CA PHE A 180 21.85 0.94 20.79
C PHE A 180 23.37 0.68 20.89
N GLY A 181 24.22 1.53 20.29
CA GLY A 181 25.68 1.36 20.32
C GLY A 181 26.19 0.16 19.52
N THR A 182 25.41 -0.33 18.55
CA THR A 182 25.79 -1.44 17.64
C THR A 182 26.94 -1.02 16.72
N GLY A 183 27.60 -1.99 16.07
CA GLY A 183 28.60 -1.70 15.04
C GLY A 183 28.00 -0.91 13.87
N MET A 184 28.83 -0.11 13.17
CA MET A 184 28.41 0.53 11.91
C MET A 184 28.92 -0.30 10.74
N PHE A 185 28.13 -0.34 9.65
CA PHE A 185 28.44 -1.04 8.41
C PHE A 185 28.49 -2.58 8.51
N ASP A 186 27.76 -3.15 9.45
CA ASP A 186 27.73 -4.60 9.61
C ASP A 186 26.83 -5.26 8.54
N TRP A 187 25.57 -4.85 8.47
CA TRP A 187 24.60 -5.44 7.55
C TRP A 187 24.14 -4.49 6.43
N SER A 188 24.14 -3.16 6.65
CA SER A 188 23.66 -2.20 5.66
C SER A 188 24.55 -2.17 4.41
N LEU A 189 25.85 -2.40 4.57
CA LEU A 189 26.81 -2.44 3.46
C LEU A 189 26.41 -3.51 2.42
N TYR A 190 26.02 -4.71 2.89
CA TYR A 190 25.55 -5.77 1.99
C TYR A 190 24.27 -5.37 1.25
N CYS A 191 23.35 -4.71 1.97
CA CYS A 191 22.12 -4.21 1.36
C CYS A 191 22.40 -3.12 0.32
N VAL A 192 23.28 -2.16 0.63
CA VAL A 192 23.67 -1.10 -0.31
C VAL A 192 24.30 -1.69 -1.58
N ILE A 193 25.20 -2.64 -1.43
CA ILE A 193 25.85 -3.30 -2.57
C ILE A 193 24.81 -4.06 -3.41
N ALA A 194 23.94 -4.84 -2.78
CA ALA A 194 22.94 -5.64 -3.49
C ALA A 194 21.92 -4.77 -4.22
N PHE A 195 21.28 -3.85 -3.53
CA PHE A 195 20.27 -2.96 -4.12
C PHE A 195 20.90 -1.95 -5.08
N GLY A 196 22.11 -1.47 -4.78
CA GLY A 196 22.89 -0.59 -5.65
C GLY A 196 23.28 -1.26 -6.95
N ALA A 197 23.79 -2.50 -6.91
CA ALA A 197 24.16 -3.25 -8.09
C ALA A 197 22.95 -3.56 -8.99
N ILE A 198 21.84 -4.03 -8.40
CA ILE A 198 20.61 -4.30 -9.14
C ILE A 198 20.03 -3.00 -9.73
N GLY A 199 19.96 -1.94 -8.91
CA GLY A 199 19.44 -0.64 -9.34
C GLY A 199 20.27 -0.02 -10.45
N LEU A 200 21.61 -0.07 -10.34
CA LEU A 200 22.54 0.41 -11.37
C LEU A 200 22.41 -0.42 -12.66
N PHE A 201 22.34 -1.75 -12.55
CA PHE A 201 22.12 -2.62 -13.69
C PHE A 201 20.83 -2.27 -14.43
N LEU A 202 19.71 -2.11 -13.74
CA LEU A 202 18.44 -1.71 -14.34
C LEU A 202 18.54 -0.32 -14.98
N PHE A 203 19.19 0.63 -14.32
CA PHE A 203 19.38 1.98 -14.83
C PHE A 203 20.20 1.97 -16.12
N VAL A 204 21.34 1.30 -16.12
CA VAL A 204 22.23 1.19 -17.32
C VAL A 204 21.54 0.41 -18.44
N ALA A 205 20.81 -0.66 -18.10
CA ALA A 205 20.07 -1.45 -19.08
C ALA A 205 19.04 -0.63 -19.87
N THR A 206 18.51 0.44 -19.27
CA THR A 206 17.57 1.34 -19.97
C THR A 206 18.27 2.31 -20.94
N LEU A 207 19.58 2.52 -20.81
CA LEU A 207 20.37 3.36 -21.70
C LEU A 207 20.78 2.62 -22.98
N ILE A 208 20.77 1.28 -22.98
CA ILE A 208 21.16 0.44 -24.10
C ILE A 208 19.89 0.01 -24.86
N PRO A 209 19.62 0.52 -26.09
CA PRO A 209 18.38 0.29 -26.82
C PRO A 209 17.98 -1.19 -27.01
N PRO A 210 18.91 -2.11 -27.42
CA PRO A 210 18.56 -3.51 -27.62
C PRO A 210 18.18 -4.23 -26.31
N LEU A 211 18.84 -3.90 -25.20
CA LEU A 211 18.57 -4.49 -23.89
C LEU A 211 17.24 -3.96 -23.28
N HIS A 212 16.97 -2.68 -23.47
CA HIS A 212 15.71 -2.06 -23.10
C HIS A 212 14.51 -2.71 -23.80
N ALA A 213 14.65 -2.99 -25.13
CA ALA A 213 13.58 -3.64 -25.88
C ALA A 213 13.33 -5.10 -25.43
N HIS A 214 14.34 -5.82 -24.99
CA HIS A 214 14.23 -7.17 -24.47
C HIS A 214 13.58 -7.19 -23.09
N LEU A 215 14.03 -6.34 -22.17
CA LEU A 215 13.48 -6.21 -20.82
C LEU A 215 12.01 -5.76 -20.85
N ARG A 216 11.64 -4.86 -21.76
CA ARG A 216 10.25 -4.42 -21.93
C ARG A 216 9.34 -5.57 -22.35
N LYS A 217 9.80 -6.54 -23.15
CA LYS A 217 9.05 -7.74 -23.53
C LYS A 217 8.87 -8.70 -22.35
N VAL A 218 9.88 -8.85 -21.50
CA VAL A 218 9.85 -9.77 -20.36
C VAL A 218 8.96 -9.24 -19.22
N PHE A 219 9.01 -7.95 -18.94
CA PHE A 219 8.28 -7.34 -17.83
C PHE A 219 6.89 -6.80 -18.21
N PHE A 220 6.43 -6.96 -19.44
CA PHE A 220 5.11 -6.51 -19.92
C PHE A 220 4.80 -5.02 -19.68
N PHE A 221 5.80 -4.13 -19.75
CA PHE A 221 5.65 -2.70 -19.56
C PHE A 221 5.72 -1.91 -20.87
#